data_d259589a94eafe51b2ed79e5c6953dcc
#
_entry.id   d259589a94eafe51b2ed79e5c6953dcc
#
_cell.length_a   1.000
_cell.length_b   1.000
_cell.length_c   1.000
_cell.angle_alpha   90.00
_cell.angle_beta   90.00
_cell.angle_gamma   90.00
#
_symmetry.space_group_name_H-M   'P 1'
#
loop_
_entity.id
_entity.type
_entity.pdbx_description
1 polymer ?
#
loop_
_entity_poly.entity_id
_entity_poly.type
_entity_poly.pdbx_seq_one_letter_code
_entity_poly.pdbx_strand_id
1 'polypeptide(L)'
;PNGHVEVNHAFLLSPPYVNEVYDSWEDDLKKGIGATKLLVIPMFPQYSESTIASGIDALAKELSKRVKIPTFEVITNFHRTHAFIDNSVIQVDSKIKELQQQGKKIDNLIITFHGMQKRRIVNKGDDYYRHCYETFCLITNKLKNIKTEKCTMRFQSRFGSEEWIT
;
A
#
# COMPACT_ATOMS: atom_id res chain seq x y z
N PRO A 1 2.71 24.98 18.76
CA PRO A 1 2.92 25.31 17.38
C PRO A 1 1.97 24.49 16.54
N ASN A 2 1.04 25.17 15.88
CA ASN A 2 0.13 24.52 14.93
C ASN A 2 0.97 24.15 13.72
N GLY A 3 1.43 22.90 13.65
CA GLY A 3 2.19 22.39 12.53
C GLY A 3 1.31 22.40 11.27
N HIS A 4 1.72 23.16 10.26
CA HIS A 4 1.09 23.09 8.96
C HIS A 4 1.48 21.75 8.31
N VAL A 5 0.49 21.00 7.84
CA VAL A 5 0.69 19.75 7.08
C VAL A 5 0.24 20.03 5.65
N GLU A 6 1.16 19.85 4.72
CA GLU A 6 0.88 19.90 3.29
C GLU A 6 0.91 18.46 2.77
N VAL A 7 -0.04 18.10 1.90
CA VAL A 7 -0.16 16.76 1.32
C VAL A 7 -0.01 16.87 -0.19
N ASN A 8 1.02 16.23 -0.71
CA ASN A 8 1.29 16.11 -2.14
C ASN A 8 1.31 14.64 -2.56
N HIS A 9 1.21 14.38 -3.84
CA HIS A 9 1.30 13.03 -4.40
C HIS A 9 2.24 13.00 -5.60
N ALA A 10 2.92 11.88 -5.79
CA ALA A 10 3.76 11.61 -6.94
C ALA A 10 3.58 10.18 -7.43
N PHE A 11 3.86 9.95 -8.71
CA PHE A 11 3.80 8.64 -9.33
C PHE A 11 5.15 8.25 -9.93
N LEU A 12 5.38 6.93 -10.07
CA LEU A 12 6.59 6.41 -10.72
C LEU A 12 6.50 6.40 -12.25
N LEU A 13 5.28 6.21 -12.80
CA LEU A 13 5.07 5.92 -14.21
C LEU A 13 4.22 6.99 -14.93
N SER A 14 3.77 8.01 -14.24
CA SER A 14 2.98 9.11 -14.79
C SER A 14 3.19 10.39 -13.97
N PRO A 15 2.94 11.57 -14.54
CA PRO A 15 3.01 12.82 -13.79
C PRO A 15 1.88 12.91 -12.72
N PRO A 16 2.08 13.68 -11.66
CA PRO A 16 3.34 14.34 -11.34
C PRO A 16 4.39 13.32 -10.88
N TYR A 17 5.61 13.45 -11.40
CA TYR A 17 6.74 12.60 -10.99
C TYR A 17 7.37 13.08 -9.68
N VAL A 18 8.17 12.23 -9.04
CA VAL A 18 8.84 12.54 -7.77
C VAL A 18 9.68 13.82 -7.85
N ASN A 19 10.41 14.03 -8.96
CA ASN A 19 11.21 15.23 -9.16
C ASN A 19 10.35 16.51 -9.24
N GLU A 20 9.21 16.47 -9.94
CA GLU A 20 8.32 17.63 -10.08
C GLU A 20 7.74 18.07 -8.74
N VAL A 21 7.30 17.12 -7.92
CA VAL A 21 6.79 17.40 -6.58
C VAL A 21 7.91 17.92 -5.67
N TYR A 22 9.11 17.35 -5.80
CA TYR A 22 10.25 17.77 -5.01
C TYR A 22 10.71 19.20 -5.39
N ASP A 23 10.75 19.53 -6.68
CA ASP A 23 11.10 20.86 -7.17
C ASP A 23 10.13 21.93 -6.62
N SER A 24 8.82 21.65 -6.65
CA SER A 24 7.81 22.55 -6.08
C SER A 24 8.04 22.75 -4.57
N TRP A 25 8.26 21.69 -3.83
CA TRP A 25 8.56 21.77 -2.40
C TRP A 25 9.85 22.57 -2.11
N GLU A 26 10.92 22.36 -2.90
CA GLU A 26 12.19 23.07 -2.72
C GLU A 26 12.03 24.57 -3.00
N ASP A 27 11.20 24.96 -3.97
CA ASP A 27 10.88 26.36 -4.25
C ASP A 27 10.08 27.02 -3.12
N ASP A 28 9.19 26.30 -2.48
CA ASP A 28 8.48 26.79 -1.31
C ASP A 28 9.39 26.92 -0.08
N LEU A 29 10.36 26.03 0.09
CA LEU A 29 11.42 26.21 1.09
C LEU A 29 12.25 27.48 0.87
N LYS A 30 12.60 27.78 -0.38
CA LYS A 30 13.32 29.02 -0.71
C LYS A 30 12.52 30.28 -0.38
N LYS A 31 11.19 30.21 -0.48
CA LYS A 31 10.25 31.27 -0.09
C LYS A 31 9.99 31.33 1.42
N GLY A 32 10.50 30.34 2.20
CA GLY A 32 10.31 30.27 3.65
C GLY A 32 8.94 29.72 4.09
N ILE A 33 8.19 29.08 3.18
CA ILE A 33 6.86 28.52 3.45
C ILE A 33 6.79 27.00 3.38
N GLY A 34 7.85 26.35 2.88
CA GLY A 34 7.88 24.90 2.70
C GLY A 34 8.06 24.10 4.01
N ALA A 35 7.58 22.87 4.02
CA ALA A 35 7.73 21.95 5.13
C ALA A 35 9.20 21.53 5.33
N THR A 36 9.64 21.46 6.58
CA THR A 36 11.02 21.09 6.95
C THR A 36 11.22 19.57 7.15
N LYS A 37 10.13 18.82 7.24
CA LYS A 37 10.11 17.37 7.33
C LYS A 37 9.27 16.78 6.21
N LEU A 38 9.72 15.65 5.68
CA LEU A 38 9.02 14.89 4.65
C LEU A 38 8.60 13.53 5.23
N LEU A 39 7.31 13.24 5.23
CA LEU A 39 6.78 11.91 5.47
C LEU A 39 6.35 11.29 4.14
N VAL A 40 6.98 10.20 3.77
CA VAL A 40 6.70 9.48 2.53
C VAL A 40 5.87 8.24 2.82
N ILE A 41 4.71 8.15 2.19
CA ILE A 41 3.78 7.04 2.35
C ILE A 41 3.56 6.40 0.98
N PRO A 42 4.32 5.36 0.60
CA PRO A 42 3.99 4.58 -0.59
C PRO A 42 2.61 3.94 -0.42
N MET A 43 1.71 4.17 -1.37
CA MET A 43 0.30 3.77 -1.24
C MET A 43 0.08 2.27 -1.51
N PHE A 44 0.97 1.44 -0.98
CA PHE A 44 0.88 -0.02 -0.99
C PHE A 44 0.87 -0.51 0.46
N PRO A 45 -0.22 -1.15 0.94
CA PRO A 45 -0.29 -1.60 2.32
C PRO A 45 0.78 -2.63 2.67
N GLN A 46 1.03 -3.57 1.75
CA GLN A 46 2.03 -4.64 1.92
C GLN A 46 3.37 -4.23 1.31
N TYR A 47 4.46 -4.45 2.05
CA TYR A 47 5.80 -4.26 1.49
C TYR A 47 6.08 -5.22 0.34
N SER A 48 6.74 -4.73 -0.70
CA SER A 48 7.33 -5.53 -1.76
C SER A 48 8.50 -4.80 -2.41
N GLU A 49 9.50 -5.56 -2.84
CA GLU A 49 10.63 -5.06 -3.64
C GLU A 49 10.16 -4.33 -4.91
N SER A 50 9.12 -4.87 -5.57
CA SER A 50 8.61 -4.33 -6.84
C SER A 50 7.73 -3.09 -6.71
N THR A 51 7.34 -2.69 -5.52
CA THR A 51 6.48 -1.53 -5.27
C THR A 51 7.13 -0.53 -4.33
N ILE A 52 7.14 -0.82 -3.05
CA ILE A 52 7.65 0.12 -2.02
C ILE A 52 9.15 0.36 -2.18
N ALA A 53 9.96 -0.70 -2.32
CA ALA A 53 11.39 -0.53 -2.51
C ALA A 53 11.72 0.24 -3.81
N SER A 54 10.99 -0.03 -4.90
CA SER A 54 11.14 0.74 -6.14
C SER A 54 10.77 2.22 -5.98
N GLY A 55 9.75 2.53 -5.17
CA GLY A 55 9.37 3.90 -4.84
C GLY A 55 10.44 4.61 -4.00
N ILE A 56 10.99 3.90 -3.01
CA ILE A 56 12.09 4.41 -2.17
C ILE A 56 13.36 4.63 -3.02
N ASP A 57 13.69 3.73 -3.93
CA ASP A 57 14.82 3.87 -4.85
C ASP A 57 14.67 5.11 -5.74
N ALA A 58 13.49 5.34 -6.30
CA ALA A 58 13.20 6.53 -7.09
C ALA A 58 13.37 7.82 -6.27
N LEU A 59 12.86 7.84 -5.05
CA LEU A 59 13.04 8.96 -4.12
C LEU A 59 14.53 9.16 -3.79
N ALA A 60 15.25 8.11 -3.44
CA ALA A 60 16.67 8.19 -3.09
C ALA A 60 17.50 8.73 -4.26
N LYS A 61 17.23 8.28 -5.49
CA LYS A 61 17.86 8.80 -6.70
C LYS A 61 17.60 10.29 -6.89
N GLU A 62 16.41 10.75 -6.56
CA GLU A 62 16.09 12.17 -6.67
C GLU A 62 16.78 12.97 -5.56
N LEU A 63 16.74 12.51 -4.32
CA LEU A 63 17.43 13.15 -3.19
C LEU A 63 18.94 13.25 -3.42
N SER A 64 19.57 12.24 -4.02
CA SER A 64 21.02 12.24 -4.29
C SER A 64 21.50 13.34 -5.25
N LYS A 65 20.60 13.96 -6.00
CA LYS A 65 20.90 15.09 -6.90
C LYS A 65 20.80 16.45 -6.20
N ARG A 66 20.34 16.48 -4.96
CA ARG A 66 20.01 17.72 -4.25
C ARG A 66 21.12 18.17 -3.30
N VAL A 67 21.30 19.49 -3.20
CA VAL A 67 22.25 20.09 -2.26
C VAL A 67 21.74 20.03 -0.83
N LYS A 68 20.43 20.16 -0.64
CA LYS A 68 19.78 20.06 0.67
C LYS A 68 18.83 18.88 0.70
N ILE A 69 18.98 18.03 1.68
CA ILE A 69 18.08 16.90 1.93
C ILE A 69 17.30 17.20 3.21
N PRO A 70 15.96 17.16 3.18
CA PRO A 70 15.15 17.33 4.39
C PRO A 70 15.33 16.13 5.32
N THR A 71 14.96 16.29 6.58
CA THR A 71 14.68 15.13 7.41
C THR A 71 13.49 14.40 6.81
N PHE A 72 13.65 13.10 6.50
CA PHE A 72 12.55 12.33 5.94
C PHE A 72 12.37 11.00 6.66
N GLU A 73 11.12 10.54 6.66
CA GLU A 73 10.71 9.25 7.17
C GLU A 73 9.87 8.54 6.11
N VAL A 74 10.01 7.24 5.99
CA VAL A 74 9.25 6.42 5.04
C VAL A 74 8.45 5.37 5.80
N ILE A 75 7.14 5.34 5.56
CA ILE A 75 6.28 4.25 6.03
C ILE A 75 6.37 3.10 5.03
N THR A 76 7.11 2.06 5.39
CA THR A 76 7.39 0.93 4.49
C THR A 76 6.25 -0.08 4.39
N ASN A 77 5.28 -0.04 5.28
CA ASN A 77 4.04 -0.83 5.20
C ASN A 77 3.01 -0.29 6.20
N PHE A 78 1.74 -0.50 5.90
CA PHE A 78 0.62 -0.18 6.80
C PHE A 78 -0.47 -1.26 6.80
N HIS A 79 -0.14 -2.47 6.33
CA HIS A 79 -1.04 -3.60 6.15
C HIS A 79 -1.71 -4.10 7.44
N ARG A 80 -1.19 -3.74 8.62
CA ARG A 80 -1.72 -4.12 9.95
C ARG A 80 -2.35 -2.96 10.70
N THR A 81 -2.32 -1.76 10.14
CA THR A 81 -2.86 -0.58 10.85
C THR A 81 -4.37 -0.70 11.04
N HIS A 82 -4.84 -0.22 12.18
CA HIS A 82 -6.28 -0.19 12.47
C HIS A 82 -7.05 0.55 11.37
N ALA A 83 -6.54 1.70 10.92
CA ALA A 83 -7.19 2.50 9.88
C ALA A 83 -7.41 1.71 8.60
N PHE A 84 -6.43 0.91 8.14
CA PHE A 84 -6.55 0.11 6.94
C PHE A 84 -7.46 -1.12 7.15
N ILE A 85 -7.24 -1.88 8.22
CA ILE A 85 -7.99 -3.12 8.49
C ILE A 85 -9.45 -2.82 8.81
N ASP A 86 -9.73 -1.89 9.72
CA ASP A 86 -11.09 -1.60 10.16
C ASP A 86 -11.92 -0.99 9.02
N ASN A 87 -11.33 -0.11 8.21
CA ASN A 87 -12.01 0.41 7.02
C ASN A 87 -12.32 -0.70 6.00
N SER A 88 -11.39 -1.63 5.77
CA SER A 88 -11.61 -2.78 4.90
C SER A 88 -12.76 -3.66 5.40
N VAL A 89 -12.80 -3.94 6.69
CA VAL A 89 -13.88 -4.70 7.33
C VAL A 89 -15.22 -4.00 7.18
N ILE A 90 -15.28 -2.69 7.45
CA ILE A 90 -16.51 -1.90 7.30
C ILE A 90 -17.05 -1.98 5.87
N GLN A 91 -16.20 -1.82 4.86
CA GLN A 91 -16.60 -1.88 3.46
C GLN A 91 -17.15 -3.26 3.08
N VAL A 92 -16.43 -4.34 3.45
CA VAL A 92 -16.84 -5.71 3.15
C VAL A 92 -18.15 -6.06 3.86
N ASP A 93 -18.25 -5.82 5.16
CA ASP A 93 -19.46 -6.11 5.94
C ASP A 93 -20.67 -5.32 5.45
N SER A 94 -20.48 -4.05 5.08
CA SER A 94 -21.55 -3.22 4.51
C SER A 94 -22.04 -3.80 3.19
N LYS A 95 -21.12 -4.24 2.33
CA LYS A 95 -21.50 -4.83 1.03
C LYS A 95 -22.19 -6.18 1.19
N ILE A 96 -21.75 -7.01 2.12
CA ILE A 96 -22.42 -8.28 2.45
C ILE A 96 -23.86 -8.02 2.92
N LYS A 97 -24.07 -7.06 3.83
CA LYS A 97 -25.41 -6.68 4.31
C LYS A 97 -26.31 -6.19 3.18
N GLU A 98 -25.81 -5.33 2.32
CA GLU A 98 -26.55 -4.84 1.14
C GLU A 98 -27.03 -6.01 0.26
N LEU A 99 -26.13 -6.96 -0.04
CA LEU A 99 -26.48 -8.12 -0.86
C LEU A 99 -27.49 -9.02 -0.18
N GLN A 100 -27.39 -9.23 1.13
CA GLN A 100 -28.38 -10.01 1.91
C GLN A 100 -29.76 -9.34 1.92
N GLN A 101 -29.82 -8.01 2.04
CA GLN A 101 -31.08 -7.25 1.95
C GLN A 101 -31.75 -7.39 0.58
N GLN A 102 -30.96 -7.60 -0.47
CA GLN A 102 -31.46 -7.92 -1.83
C GLN A 102 -31.87 -9.39 -1.99
N GLY A 103 -31.90 -10.20 -0.92
CA GLY A 103 -32.21 -11.62 -0.96
C GLY A 103 -31.10 -12.51 -1.52
N LYS A 104 -29.88 -11.96 -1.70
CA LYS A 104 -28.75 -12.73 -2.22
C LYS A 104 -28.06 -13.49 -1.10
N LYS A 105 -27.79 -14.78 -1.32
CA LYS A 105 -27.00 -15.61 -0.43
C LYS A 105 -25.51 -15.44 -0.76
N ILE A 106 -24.68 -15.24 0.26
CA ILE A 106 -23.23 -15.21 0.12
C ILE A 106 -22.67 -16.54 0.56
N ASP A 107 -22.14 -17.32 -0.37
CA ASP A 107 -21.58 -18.64 -0.08
C ASP A 107 -20.10 -18.56 0.27
N ASN A 108 -19.33 -17.71 -0.42
CA ASN A 108 -17.90 -17.53 -0.21
C ASN A 108 -17.47 -16.07 -0.38
N LEU A 109 -16.43 -15.67 0.35
CA LEU A 109 -15.70 -14.43 0.17
C LEU A 109 -14.28 -14.75 -0.31
N ILE A 110 -13.89 -14.19 -1.42
CA ILE A 110 -12.52 -14.31 -1.93
C ILE A 110 -11.84 -12.95 -1.79
N ILE A 111 -10.75 -12.91 -1.02
CA ILE A 111 -9.87 -11.74 -0.92
C ILE A 111 -8.67 -11.99 -1.83
N THR A 112 -8.50 -11.13 -2.83
CA THR A 112 -7.44 -11.29 -3.83
C THR A 112 -6.35 -10.24 -3.62
N PHE A 113 -5.10 -10.67 -3.80
CA PHE A 113 -3.93 -9.83 -3.87
C PHE A 113 -3.27 -9.96 -5.23
N HIS A 114 -2.44 -9.01 -5.60
CA HIS A 114 -1.66 -9.13 -6.82
C HIS A 114 -0.64 -10.26 -6.69
N GLY A 115 -0.50 -11.10 -7.71
CA GLY A 115 0.49 -12.16 -7.73
C GLY A 115 1.92 -11.65 -7.75
N MET A 116 2.85 -12.49 -7.33
CA MET A 116 4.28 -12.20 -7.34
C MET A 116 5.06 -13.44 -7.79
N GLN A 117 6.17 -13.23 -8.45
CA GLN A 117 7.09 -14.31 -8.81
C GLN A 117 7.60 -15.03 -7.55
N LYS A 118 7.42 -16.34 -7.49
CA LYS A 118 7.77 -17.16 -6.34
C LYS A 118 9.24 -16.99 -5.91
N ARG A 119 10.15 -16.82 -6.89
CA ARG A 119 11.58 -16.59 -6.64
C ARG A 119 11.87 -15.37 -5.76
N ARG A 120 11.04 -14.30 -5.84
CA ARG A 120 11.24 -13.09 -5.01
C ARG A 120 11.01 -13.40 -3.54
N ILE A 121 10.01 -14.21 -3.25
CA ILE A 121 9.69 -14.61 -1.87
C ILE A 121 10.69 -15.62 -1.36
N VAL A 122 10.90 -16.72 -2.09
CA VAL A 122 11.72 -17.85 -1.63
C VAL A 122 13.21 -17.52 -1.63
N ASN A 123 13.73 -16.89 -2.69
CA ASN A 123 15.17 -16.70 -2.86
C ASN A 123 15.65 -15.35 -2.34
N LYS A 124 14.80 -14.32 -2.34
CA LYS A 124 15.16 -12.96 -1.93
C LYS A 124 14.57 -12.55 -0.59
N GLY A 125 13.66 -13.34 -0.02
CA GLY A 125 13.05 -13.05 1.28
C GLY A 125 12.09 -11.87 1.26
N ASP A 126 11.37 -11.62 0.12
CA ASP A 126 10.37 -10.56 0.06
C ASP A 126 9.19 -10.89 1.01
N ASP A 127 8.87 -9.97 1.89
CA ASP A 127 7.84 -10.12 2.91
C ASP A 127 6.39 -10.09 2.37
N TYR A 128 6.20 -9.83 1.09
CA TYR A 128 4.89 -9.57 0.49
C TYR A 128 3.83 -10.64 0.81
N TYR A 129 4.18 -11.91 0.63
CA TYR A 129 3.26 -13.02 0.92
C TYR A 129 2.81 -13.03 2.38
N ARG A 130 3.75 -12.86 3.29
CA ARG A 130 3.48 -12.81 4.74
C ARG A 130 2.55 -11.63 5.08
N HIS A 131 2.82 -10.45 4.53
CA HIS A 131 1.97 -9.28 4.75
C HIS A 131 0.55 -9.45 4.15
N CYS A 132 0.42 -10.08 2.99
CA CYS A 132 -0.89 -10.42 2.42
C CYS A 132 -1.65 -11.40 3.31
N TYR A 133 -0.99 -12.44 3.81
CA TYR A 133 -1.59 -13.41 4.71
C TYR A 133 -2.02 -12.79 6.04
N GLU A 134 -1.19 -11.95 6.64
CA GLU A 134 -1.54 -11.20 7.85
C GLU A 134 -2.76 -10.28 7.60
N THR A 135 -2.78 -9.56 6.49
CA THR A 135 -3.94 -8.74 6.09
C THR A 135 -5.21 -9.58 5.97
N PHE A 136 -5.12 -10.71 5.27
CA PHE A 136 -6.24 -11.63 5.12
C PHE A 136 -6.78 -12.10 6.49
N CYS A 137 -5.91 -12.58 7.36
CA CYS A 137 -6.29 -13.05 8.70
C CYS A 137 -6.92 -11.92 9.54
N LEU A 138 -6.33 -10.72 9.54
CA LEU A 138 -6.83 -9.60 10.31
C LEU A 138 -8.20 -9.13 9.85
N ILE A 139 -8.46 -9.11 8.54
CA ILE A 139 -9.77 -8.76 7.99
C ILE A 139 -10.78 -9.85 8.33
N THR A 140 -10.51 -11.11 7.98
CA THR A 140 -11.49 -12.20 8.08
C THR A 140 -11.88 -12.50 9.52
N ASN A 141 -10.97 -12.35 10.48
CA ASN A 141 -11.27 -12.52 11.91
C ASN A 141 -12.15 -11.39 12.49
N LYS A 142 -12.25 -10.25 11.83
CA LYS A 142 -13.09 -9.11 12.26
C LYS A 142 -14.45 -9.05 11.56
N LEU A 143 -14.64 -9.78 10.45
CA LEU A 143 -15.91 -9.79 9.72
C LEU A 143 -17.03 -10.39 10.58
N LYS A 144 -18.22 -9.77 10.53
CA LYS A 144 -19.39 -10.16 11.33
C LYS A 144 -20.45 -10.87 10.53
N ASN A 145 -20.49 -10.64 9.21
CA ASN A 145 -21.59 -11.08 8.36
C ASN A 145 -21.24 -12.30 7.49
N ILE A 146 -20.04 -12.83 7.62
CA ILE A 146 -19.59 -14.07 7.00
C ILE A 146 -18.61 -14.77 7.93
N LYS A 147 -18.66 -16.10 7.96
CA LYS A 147 -17.76 -16.90 8.78
C LYS A 147 -16.39 -17.06 8.11
N THR A 148 -15.33 -17.10 8.91
CA THR A 148 -13.93 -17.18 8.43
C THR A 148 -13.67 -18.40 7.55
N GLU A 149 -14.29 -19.56 7.84
CA GLU A 149 -14.16 -20.76 7.02
C GLU A 149 -14.72 -20.65 5.59
N LYS A 150 -15.51 -19.60 5.33
CA LYS A 150 -16.00 -19.23 3.99
C LYS A 150 -15.12 -18.20 3.28
N CYS A 151 -14.03 -17.77 3.90
CA CYS A 151 -13.11 -16.82 3.35
C CYS A 151 -11.89 -17.51 2.74
N THR A 152 -11.49 -17.09 1.58
CA THR A 152 -10.34 -17.67 0.87
C THR A 152 -9.41 -16.58 0.37
N MET A 153 -8.12 -16.75 0.57
CA MET A 153 -7.09 -15.87 -0.02
C MET A 153 -6.67 -16.43 -1.38
N ARG A 154 -6.50 -15.56 -2.36
CA ARG A 154 -6.00 -15.89 -3.71
C ARG A 154 -5.10 -14.78 -4.23
N PHE A 155 -4.26 -15.14 -5.20
CA PHE A 155 -3.45 -14.18 -5.93
C PHE A 155 -3.88 -14.13 -7.39
N GLN A 156 -3.81 -12.96 -7.99
CA GLN A 156 -4.24 -12.70 -9.38
C GLN A 156 -3.12 -12.09 -10.22
N SER A 157 -3.38 -11.93 -11.51
CA SER A 157 -2.50 -11.20 -12.44
C SER A 157 -1.15 -11.90 -12.70
N ARG A 158 -1.18 -13.22 -12.87
CA ARG A 158 0.00 -13.98 -13.34
C ARG A 158 0.43 -13.47 -14.72
N PHE A 159 1.71 -13.22 -14.86
CA PHE A 159 2.29 -12.76 -16.12
C PHE A 159 3.59 -13.53 -16.47
N GLY A 160 3.73 -13.89 -17.76
CA GLY A 160 4.90 -14.59 -18.27
C GLY A 160 4.99 -16.07 -17.89
N SER A 161 6.14 -16.68 -18.16
CA SER A 161 6.38 -18.11 -18.00
C SER A 161 6.91 -18.51 -16.63
N GLU A 162 7.30 -17.57 -15.79
CA GLU A 162 7.85 -17.86 -14.47
C GLU A 162 6.77 -18.39 -13.49
N GLU A 163 7.23 -19.06 -12.45
CA GLU A 163 6.35 -19.54 -11.38
C GLU A 163 5.94 -18.39 -10.46
N TRP A 164 4.63 -18.23 -10.27
CA TRP A 164 4.02 -17.22 -9.41
C TRP A 164 3.33 -17.85 -8.21
N ILE A 165 3.20 -17.09 -7.13
CA ILE A 165 2.27 -17.43 -6.05
C ILE A 165 0.83 -17.33 -6.56
N THR A 166 -0.01 -18.30 -6.19
CA THR A 166 -1.42 -18.42 -6.63
C THR A 166 -2.35 -18.63 -5.43
#